data_1a9668a38d2f06be7eaed26bbb1c608b
#
_entry.id   1a9668a38d2f06be7eaed26bbb1c608b
#
_cell.length_a   1.000
_cell.length_b   1.000
_cell.length_c   1.000
_cell.angle_alpha   90.00
_cell.angle_beta   90.00
_cell.angle_gamma   90.00
#
_symmetry.space_group_name_H-M   'P 1'
#
loop_
_entity.id
_entity.type
_entity.pdbx_description
1 polymer ?
#
loop_
_entity_poly.entity_id
_entity_poly.type
_entity_poly.pdbx_seq_one_letter_code
_entity_poly.pdbx_strand_id
1 'polypeptide(L)' 'MFGLGKTRTKFGKWLDKRGITQEWIVRKTKISSNTISKIASDKNYSPSLKTIKKIMKVVREVDPNAKAEDFFDI' A
#
# COMPACT_ATOMS: atom_id res chain seq x y z
N MET A 1 7.53 -3.02 -20.93
CA MET A 1 7.19 -2.67 -20.61
C MET A 1 6.67 -2.67 -19.99
N PHE A 2 6.55 -2.72 -19.96
CA PHE A 2 6.05 -2.61 -19.59
C PHE A 2 5.40 -2.27 -18.74
N GLY A 3 5.29 -3.08 -18.28
CA GLY A 3 4.49 -2.65 -17.27
C GLY A 3 4.36 -1.28 -17.31
N LEU A 4 4.92 -1.17 -18.03
CA LEU A 4 4.89 -0.14 -18.25
C LEU A 4 3.93 0.71 -18.19
N GLY A 5 3.95 1.63 -18.19
CA GLY A 5 2.94 2.49 -18.13
C GLY A 5 2.00 2.25 -17.07
N LYS A 6 2.23 1.29 -16.36
CA LYS A 6 1.34 1.02 -15.28
C LYS A 6 1.51 2.04 -14.23
N THR A 7 0.39 2.61 -13.82
CA THR A 7 0.43 3.54 -12.73
C THR A 7 0.49 2.76 -11.43
N ARG A 8 1.35 3.21 -10.55
CA ARG A 8 1.42 2.69 -9.19
C ARG A 8 1.09 3.83 -8.25
N THR A 9 0.36 3.53 -7.19
CA THR A 9 0.09 4.51 -6.15
C THR A 9 1.39 4.79 -5.39
N LYS A 10 1.37 5.81 -4.56
CA LYS A 10 2.52 6.09 -3.70
C LYS A 10 2.84 4.90 -2.82
N PHE A 11 1.80 4.23 -2.33
CA PHE A 11 1.98 3.02 -1.52
C PHE A 11 2.63 1.92 -2.34
N GLY A 12 2.16 1.70 -3.56
CA GLY A 12 2.74 0.69 -4.43
C GLY A 12 4.20 0.95 -4.74
N LYS A 13 4.54 2.21 -5.00
CA LYS A 13 5.93 2.58 -5.26
C LYS A 13 6.80 2.35 -4.05
N TRP A 14 6.26 2.62 -2.86
CA TRP A 14 6.98 2.39 -1.61
C TRP A 14 7.31 0.90 -1.44
N LEU A 15 6.33 0.04 -1.74
CA LEU A 15 6.55 -1.40 -1.68
C LEU A 15 7.65 -1.84 -2.65
N ASP A 16 7.56 -1.36 -3.89
CA ASP A 16 8.52 -1.72 -4.94
C ASP A 16 9.92 -1.29 -4.55
N LYS A 17 10.05 -0.09 -4.04
CA LYS A 17 11.34 0.47 -3.69
C LYS A 17 12.02 -0.34 -2.57
N ARG A 18 11.23 -0.89 -1.67
CA ARG A 18 11.77 -1.63 -0.53
C ARG A 18 11.79 -3.13 -0.76
N GLY A 19 11.32 -3.57 -1.93
CA GLY A 19 11.27 -5.00 -2.23
C GLY A 19 10.27 -5.76 -1.38
N ILE A 20 9.22 -5.08 -0.91
CA ILE A 20 8.18 -5.70 -0.10
C ILE A 20 7.06 -6.18 -1.01
N THR A 21 6.65 -7.44 -0.86
CA THR A 21 5.60 -7.99 -1.69
C THR A 21 4.21 -7.63 -1.14
N GLN A 22 3.23 -7.61 -2.03
CA GLN A 22 1.85 -7.41 -1.63
C GLN A 22 1.38 -8.55 -0.73
N GLU A 23 1.87 -9.76 -0.99
CA GLU A 23 1.53 -10.93 -0.17
C GLU A 23 1.95 -10.74 1.28
N TRP A 24 3.11 -10.14 1.49
CA TRP A 24 3.58 -9.87 2.84
C TRP A 24 2.61 -8.95 3.58
N ILE A 25 2.15 -7.90 2.87
CA ILE A 25 1.18 -6.96 3.44
C ILE A 25 -0.15 -7.67 3.74
N VAL A 26 -0.62 -8.52 2.82
CA VAL A 26 -1.84 -9.28 3.04
C VAL A 26 -1.73 -10.12 4.31
N ARG A 27 -0.62 -10.80 4.46
CA ARG A 27 -0.40 -11.67 5.59
C ARG A 27 -0.38 -10.90 6.91
N LYS A 28 0.27 -9.75 6.90
CA LYS A 28 0.41 -8.94 8.11
C LYS A 28 -0.88 -8.21 8.48
N THR A 29 -1.60 -7.73 7.49
CA THR A 29 -2.81 -6.92 7.75
C THR A 29 -4.08 -7.73 7.80
N LYS A 30 -4.07 -8.94 7.23
CA LYS A 30 -5.26 -9.77 7.04
C LYS A 30 -6.28 -9.14 6.11
N ILE A 31 -5.86 -8.18 5.32
CA ILE A 31 -6.69 -7.57 4.29
C ILE A 31 -6.56 -8.43 3.03
N SER A 32 -7.66 -8.57 2.27
CA SER A 32 -7.64 -9.43 1.07
C SER A 32 -6.61 -8.95 0.05
N SER A 33 -6.10 -9.90 -0.73
CA SER A 33 -5.10 -9.58 -1.75
C SER A 33 -5.68 -8.66 -2.81
N ASN A 34 -6.97 -8.81 -3.14
CA ASN A 34 -7.65 -7.93 -4.08
C ASN A 34 -7.59 -6.47 -3.62
N THR A 35 -7.91 -6.25 -2.35
CA THR A 35 -7.90 -4.91 -1.78
C THR A 35 -6.50 -4.33 -1.75
N ILE A 36 -5.53 -5.12 -1.34
CA ILE A 36 -4.14 -4.65 -1.30
C ILE A 36 -3.66 -4.31 -2.72
N SER A 37 -4.01 -5.13 -3.70
CA SER A 37 -3.64 -4.86 -5.09
C SER A 37 -4.22 -3.54 -5.57
N LYS A 38 -5.48 -3.25 -5.23
CA LYS A 38 -6.10 -1.99 -5.61
C LYS A 38 -5.41 -0.80 -4.93
N ILE A 39 -5.09 -0.96 -3.66
CA ILE A 39 -4.41 0.11 -2.92
C ILE A 39 -3.04 0.41 -3.52
N ALA A 40 -2.37 -0.61 -4.02
CA ALA A 40 -1.03 -0.46 -4.58
C ALA A 40 -1.02 0.03 -6.02
N SER A 41 -2.12 -0.14 -6.76
CA SER A 41 -2.10 0.12 -8.19
C SER A 41 -3.19 1.05 -8.70
N ASP A 42 -4.28 1.21 -7.98
CA ASP A 42 -5.43 2.00 -8.45
C ASP A 42 -5.48 3.33 -7.71
N LYS A 43 -5.05 4.39 -8.39
CA LYS A 43 -5.02 5.72 -7.79
C LYS A 43 -6.40 6.26 -7.45
N ASN A 44 -7.43 5.70 -8.04
CA ASN A 44 -8.79 6.15 -7.78
C ASN A 44 -9.47 5.39 -6.65
N TYR A 45 -8.81 4.36 -6.15
CA TYR A 45 -9.37 3.59 -5.06
C TYR A 45 -9.12 4.29 -3.72
N SER A 46 -10.19 4.48 -2.95
CA SER A 46 -10.10 5.09 -1.63
C SER A 46 -10.38 4.06 -0.56
N PRO A 47 -9.36 3.57 0.12
CA PRO A 47 -9.60 2.63 1.21
C PRO A 47 -10.26 3.33 2.40
N SER A 48 -10.99 2.55 3.19
CA SER A 48 -11.61 3.08 4.39
C SER A 48 -10.55 3.46 5.41
N LEU A 49 -10.92 4.32 6.34
CA LEU A 49 -10.00 4.73 7.39
C LEU A 49 -9.52 3.54 8.20
N LYS A 50 -10.40 2.58 8.44
CA LYS A 50 -10.04 1.37 9.17
C LYS A 50 -8.94 0.60 8.44
N THR A 51 -9.07 0.49 7.12
CA THR A 51 -8.08 -0.18 6.29
C THR A 51 -6.76 0.57 6.32
N ILE A 52 -6.82 1.90 6.22
CA ILE A 52 -5.63 2.74 6.26
C ILE A 52 -4.88 2.54 7.58
N LYS A 53 -5.59 2.49 8.69
CA LYS A 53 -4.96 2.28 9.99
C LYS A 53 -4.24 0.94 10.07
N LYS A 54 -4.85 -0.10 9.53
CA LYS A 54 -4.22 -1.42 9.52
C LYS A 54 -2.95 -1.41 8.70
N ILE A 55 -3.00 -0.78 7.53
CA ILE A 55 -1.85 -0.71 6.65
C ILE A 55 -0.73 0.10 7.30
N MET A 56 -1.07 1.24 7.88
CA MET A 56 -0.05 2.09 8.49
C MET A 56 0.63 1.43 9.68
N LYS A 57 -0.10 0.61 10.42
CA LYS A 57 0.50 -0.12 11.53
C LYS A 57 1.65 -1.00 11.03
N VAL A 58 1.43 -1.68 9.92
CA VAL A 58 2.44 -2.57 9.32
C VAL A 58 3.55 -1.75 8.67
N VAL A 59 3.20 -0.70 7.97
CA VAL A 59 4.19 0.17 7.31
C VAL A 59 5.16 0.74 8.34
N ARG A 60 4.66 1.13 9.50
CA ARG A 60 5.51 1.70 10.54
C ARG A 60 6.43 0.69 11.20
N GLU A 61 6.15 -0.60 11.04
CA GLU A 61 7.10 -1.62 11.49
C GLU A 61 8.37 -1.58 10.66
N VAL A 62 8.24 -1.20 9.39
CA VAL A 62 9.37 -1.10 8.47
C VAL A 62 9.96 0.30 8.49
N ASP A 63 9.11 1.31 8.52
CA ASP A 63 9.50 2.72 8.47
C ASP A 63 8.73 3.48 9.54
N PRO A 64 9.30 3.62 10.74
CA PRO A 64 8.61 4.28 11.85
C PRO A 64 8.23 5.73 11.59
N ASN A 65 8.87 6.37 10.63
CA ASN A 65 8.58 7.78 10.31
C ASN A 65 7.50 7.95 9.25
N ALA A 66 6.98 6.86 8.71
CA ALA A 66 5.97 6.94 7.67
C ALA A 66 4.66 7.49 8.22
N LYS A 67 4.01 8.31 7.42
CA LYS A 67 2.73 8.91 7.77
C LYS A 67 1.68 8.49 6.75
N ALA A 68 0.43 8.38 7.20
CA ALA A 68 -0.66 7.99 6.31
C ALA A 68 -0.78 8.94 5.11
N GLU A 69 -0.58 10.21 5.35
CA GLU A 69 -0.66 11.22 4.29
C GLU A 69 0.43 11.07 3.23
N ASP A 70 1.48 10.31 3.52
CA ASP A 70 2.51 10.03 2.51
C ASP A 70 1.98 9.13 1.41
N PHE A 71 0.92 8.38 1.70
CA PHE A 71 0.39 7.37 0.77
C PHE A 71 -1.06 7.60 0.39
N PHE A 72 -1.83 8.24 1.22
CA PHE A 72 -3.27 8.40 1.03
C PHE A 72 -3.69 9.84 1.13
N ASP A 73 -4.70 10.21 0.35
CA ASP A 73 -5.29 11.55 0.42
C ASP A 73 -6.33 11.54 1.54
N ILE A 74 -5.93 12.06 2.68
CA ILE A 74 -6.82 12.15 3.83
C ILE A 74 -6.80 13.54 4.43
#